data_05b4f5f1ed6f05391a53acd065e8abbf
#
_entry.id   05b4f5f1ed6f05391a53acd065e8abbf
#
_cell.length_a   1.000
_cell.length_b   1.000
_cell.length_c   1.000
_cell.angle_alpha   90.00
_cell.angle_beta   90.00
_cell.angle_gamma   90.00
#
_symmetry.space_group_name_H-M   'P 1'
#
loop_
_entity.id
_entity.type
_entity.pdbx_description
1 polymer ?
#
loop_
_entity_poly.entity_id
_entity_poly.type
_entity_poly.pdbx_seq_one_letter_code
_entity_poly.pdbx_strand_id
1 'polypeptide(L)' 'MPLATITLGKGRANYAQKKELIAKITSAFVDVLGSDKDKVWVVLQEVPRSEWGIGGVPLAEPDR' A
#
# COMPACT_ATOMS: atom_id res chain seq x y z
N MET A 1 -9.40 -14.30 8.43
CA MET A 1 -8.06 -13.87 8.01
C MET A 1 -8.16 -12.67 7.08
N PRO A 2 -8.09 -11.40 7.58
CA PRO A 2 -8.18 -10.25 6.66
C PRO A 2 -6.87 -10.01 5.92
N LEU A 3 -6.99 -9.56 4.68
CA LEU A 3 -5.88 -9.15 3.85
C LEU A 3 -6.20 -7.77 3.26
N ALA A 4 -5.32 -6.81 3.45
CA ALA A 4 -5.42 -5.51 2.81
C ALA A 4 -4.29 -5.37 1.80
N THR A 5 -4.63 -5.00 0.57
CA THR A 5 -3.65 -4.69 -0.45
C THR A 5 -3.75 -3.21 -0.79
N ILE A 6 -2.64 -2.50 -0.62
CA ILE A 6 -2.59 -1.07 -0.85
C ILE A 6 -1.65 -0.81 -2.02
N THR A 7 -2.16 -0.15 -3.04
CA THR A 7 -1.35 0.20 -4.21
C THR A 7 -0.86 1.63 -4.09
N LEU A 8 0.44 1.81 -4.22
CA LEU A 8 1.09 3.11 -4.12
C LEU A 8 1.90 3.40 -5.36
N GLY A 9 2.02 4.68 -5.71
CA GLY A 9 2.98 5.09 -6.71
C GLY A 9 4.40 4.84 -6.21
N LYS A 10 5.27 4.31 -7.05
CA LYS A 10 6.65 4.05 -6.70
C LYS A 10 7.33 5.35 -6.26
N GLY A 11 8.05 5.29 -5.17
CA GLY A 11 8.76 6.43 -4.62
C GLY A 11 7.94 7.33 -3.70
N ARG A 12 6.65 7.01 -3.46
CA ARG A 12 5.80 7.82 -2.58
C ARG A 12 6.14 7.69 -1.10
N ALA A 13 6.72 6.58 -0.71
CA ALA A 13 6.98 6.31 0.69
C ALA A 13 8.34 5.65 0.88
N ASN A 14 9.05 6.03 1.93
CA ASN A 14 10.26 5.34 2.34
C ASN A 14 9.90 4.14 3.21
N TYR A 15 10.92 3.36 3.60
CA TYR A 15 10.68 2.15 4.39
C TYR A 15 10.03 2.45 5.74
N ALA A 16 10.45 3.52 6.41
CA ALA A 16 9.88 3.88 7.71
C ALA A 16 8.40 4.22 7.60
N GLN A 17 8.01 4.92 6.54
CA GLN A 17 6.60 5.24 6.28
C GLN A 17 5.79 4.00 5.93
N LYS A 18 6.35 3.10 5.13
CA LYS A 18 5.69 1.84 4.80
C LYS A 18 5.45 0.99 6.04
N LYS A 19 6.46 0.93 6.90
CA LYS A 19 6.36 0.19 8.16
C LYS A 19 5.25 0.74 9.04
N GLU A 20 5.17 2.06 9.16
CA GLU A 20 4.12 2.71 9.94
C GLU A 20 2.74 2.48 9.31
N LEU A 21 2.63 2.57 8.00
CA LEU A 21 1.37 2.36 7.30
C LEU A 21 0.85 0.93 7.53
N ILE A 22 1.72 -0.05 7.41
CA ILE A 22 1.35 -1.44 7.68
C ILE A 22 0.85 -1.60 9.10
N ALA A 23 1.55 -1.00 10.08
CA ALA A 23 1.15 -1.08 11.48
C ALA A 23 -0.22 -0.44 11.73
N LYS A 24 -0.49 0.71 11.12
CA LYS A 24 -1.75 1.41 11.31
C LYS A 24 -2.93 0.70 10.62
N ILE A 25 -2.71 0.13 9.45
CA ILE A 25 -3.73 -0.65 8.77
C ILE A 25 -4.06 -1.90 9.59
N THR A 26 -3.04 -2.56 10.13
CA THR A 26 -3.24 -3.70 11.01
C THR A 26 -4.07 -3.33 12.23
N SER A 27 -3.74 -2.18 12.87
CA SER A 27 -4.49 -1.70 14.02
C SER A 27 -5.95 -1.43 13.69
N ALA A 28 -6.23 -0.92 12.50
CA ALA A 28 -7.60 -0.66 12.07
C ALA A 28 -8.42 -1.95 12.04
N PHE A 29 -7.87 -3.04 11.51
CA PHE A 29 -8.56 -4.33 11.52
C PHE A 29 -8.77 -4.85 12.93
N VAL A 30 -7.80 -4.69 13.80
CA VAL A 30 -7.92 -5.12 15.20
C VAL A 30 -9.00 -4.31 15.91
N ASP A 31 -8.99 -2.99 15.75
CA ASP A 31 -9.88 -2.09 16.47
C ASP A 31 -11.32 -2.20 16.01
N VAL A 32 -11.53 -2.33 14.71
CA VAL A 32 -12.88 -2.32 14.13
C VAL A 32 -13.51 -3.71 14.10
N LEU A 33 -12.73 -4.71 13.70
CA LEU A 33 -13.25 -6.06 13.48
C LEU A 33 -12.90 -7.03 14.59
N GLY A 34 -12.07 -6.63 15.55
CA GLY A 34 -11.62 -7.54 16.61
C GLY A 34 -10.70 -8.62 16.09
N SER A 35 -10.03 -8.39 14.96
CA SER A 35 -9.14 -9.38 14.38
C SER A 35 -7.93 -9.63 15.27
N ASP A 36 -7.43 -10.86 15.24
CA ASP A 36 -6.18 -11.20 15.87
C ASP A 36 -5.04 -10.55 15.08
N LYS A 37 -4.24 -9.73 15.73
CA LYS A 37 -3.15 -9.00 15.11
C LYS A 37 -2.24 -9.91 14.27
N ASP A 38 -1.95 -11.11 14.76
CA ASP A 38 -1.05 -12.03 14.09
C ASP A 38 -1.63 -12.65 12.84
N LYS A 39 -2.91 -12.45 12.59
CA LYS A 39 -3.61 -13.01 11.43
C LYS A 39 -4.01 -11.96 10.41
N VAL A 40 -3.66 -10.70 10.65
CA VAL A 40 -3.92 -9.60 9.70
C VAL A 40 -2.74 -9.51 8.73
N TRP A 41 -3.06 -9.56 7.45
CA TRP A 41 -2.06 -9.46 6.38
C TRP A 41 -2.22 -8.12 5.68
N VAL A 42 -1.10 -7.44 5.43
CA VAL A 42 -1.08 -6.18 4.70
C VAL A 42 0.01 -6.26 3.64
N VAL A 43 -0.36 -6.00 2.40
CA VAL A 43 0.57 -6.00 1.27
C VAL A 43 0.59 -4.62 0.64
N LEU A 44 1.77 -4.06 0.46
CA LEU A 44 1.95 -2.82 -0.28
C LEU A 44 2.50 -3.15 -1.65
N GLN A 45 1.84 -2.64 -2.69
CA GLN A 45 2.28 -2.82 -4.06
C GLN A 45 2.71 -1.47 -4.60
N GLU A 46 3.94 -1.39 -5.08
CA GLU A 46 4.42 -0.16 -5.71
C GLU A 46 4.32 -0.30 -7.22
N VAL A 47 3.77 0.74 -7.85
CA VAL A 47 3.59 0.77 -9.30
C VAL A 47 4.39 1.95 -9.85
N PRO A 48 5.26 1.73 -10.84
CA PRO A 48 5.96 2.83 -11.50
C PRO A 48 4.96 3.83 -12.08
N ARG A 49 5.29 5.11 -12.00
CA ARG A 49 4.39 6.16 -12.47
C ARG A 49 4.15 6.08 -13.99
N SER A 50 5.08 5.51 -14.71
CA SER A 50 4.91 5.27 -16.15
C SER A 50 3.85 4.21 -16.44
N GLU A 51 3.47 3.42 -15.45
CA GLU A 51 2.47 2.36 -15.59
C GLU A 51 1.16 2.72 -14.89
N TRP A 52 1.02 3.96 -14.44
CA TRP A 52 -0.17 4.44 -13.76
C TRP A 52 -0.85 5.47 -14.65
N GLY A 53 -1.99 5.11 -15.18
CA GLY A 53 -2.70 5.97 -16.13
C GLY A 53 -3.91 6.65 -15.50
N ILE A 54 -4.12 7.91 -15.87
CA ILE A 54 -5.33 8.65 -15.53
C ILE A 54 -5.84 9.28 -16.82
N GLY A 55 -7.09 8.97 -17.14
CA GLY A 55 -7.69 9.50 -18.37
C GLY A 55 -7.01 9.05 -19.64
N GLY A 56 -6.38 7.87 -19.60
CA GLY A 56 -5.65 7.33 -20.74
C GLY A 56 -4.21 7.79 -20.86
N VAL A 57 -3.71 8.55 -19.88
CA VAL A 57 -2.36 9.14 -19.94
C VAL A 57 -1.54 8.66 -18.74
N PRO A 58 -0.33 8.13 -18.97
CA PRO A 58 0.57 7.77 -17.87
C PRO A 58 1.01 9.00 -17.08
N LEU A 59 1.27 8.82 -15.78
CA LEU A 59 1.68 9.92 -14.92
C LEU A 59 3.09 10.44 -15.22
N ALA A 60 3.94 9.60 -15.78
CA ALA A 60 5.32 9.98 -16.08
C ALA A 60 5.89 9.12 -17.20
N GLU A 61 7.01 9.58 -17.77
CA GLU A 61 7.77 8.79 -18.70
C GLU A 61 8.53 7.68 -17.97
N PRO A 62 8.81 6.54 -18.63
CA PRO A 62 9.61 5.49 -18.00
C PRO A 62 11.00 5.99 -17.65
N ASP A 63 11.52 5.53 -16.51
CA ASP A 63 12.92 5.75 -16.16
C ASP A 63 13.82 4.88 -17.03
N ARG A 64 15.03 5.36 -17.30
CA ARG A 64 15.99 4.63 -18.12
C ARG A 64 17.13 4.08 -17.32
#